data_f82c67e5f2cb10111559f8a4de46b938
#
_entry.id   f82c67e5f2cb10111559f8a4de46b938
#
_cell.length_a   1.000
_cell.length_b   1.000
_cell.length_c   1.000
_cell.angle_alpha   90.00
_cell.angle_beta   90.00
_cell.angle_gamma   90.00
#
_symmetry.space_group_name_H-M   'P 1'
#
loop_
_entity.id
_entity.type
_entity.pdbx_description
1 polymer ?
#
loop_
_entity_poly.entity_id
_entity_poly.type
_entity_poly.pdbx_seq_one_letter_code
_entity_poly.pdbx_strand_id
1 'polypeptide(L)'
;MGKQNVVRIGVFIPTECQLLDVACIDILGTMSHEYMSLISYISGGPEPGPATADTESLVSSGHTVSASQVIPLTSGMNILCTHHYSEAAVGAGKFEIVLVPGPDPSTVFDAGAVEWLRHQGEVETTDILSICTGILICGEAGLLKGRTACGPRGLQDKIRDRFGPDIVLKGTELRWVQDGRLWSSGGVTNGNDLVAAYARQSQHFPRPVVEVALAMTDTGDRAQKYSQGQMSFVLGMVRNMLGAAFLASGVGSSKRQRGGERVGTDRELG
;
A
#
# COMPACT_ATOMS: atom_id res chain seq x y z
N MET A 1 -31.26 -0.02 -18.32
CA MET A 1 -30.23 -0.56 -17.41
C MET A 1 -28.89 -0.10 -17.94
N GLY A 2 -28.20 0.81 -17.24
CA GLY A 2 -26.87 1.26 -17.63
C GLY A 2 -25.87 0.12 -17.47
N LYS A 3 -24.92 -0.02 -18.43
CA LYS A 3 -23.79 -0.95 -18.27
C LYS A 3 -23.11 -0.64 -16.92
N GLN A 4 -23.07 -1.60 -16.02
CA GLN A 4 -22.22 -1.53 -14.83
C GLN A 4 -20.76 -1.48 -15.32
N ASN A 5 -20.06 -0.40 -15.00
CA ASN A 5 -18.64 -0.29 -15.35
C ASN A 5 -17.86 -1.13 -14.33
N VAL A 6 -17.31 -2.24 -14.81
CA VAL A 6 -16.38 -3.08 -14.02
C VAL A 6 -15.04 -2.36 -13.93
N VAL A 7 -14.55 -2.12 -12.71
CA VAL A 7 -13.22 -1.55 -12.46
C VAL A 7 -12.24 -2.69 -12.19
N ARG A 8 -11.29 -2.89 -13.07
CA ARG A 8 -10.25 -3.93 -12.97
C ARG A 8 -9.00 -3.34 -12.33
N ILE A 9 -8.53 -4.00 -11.31
CA ILE A 9 -7.39 -3.55 -10.50
C ILE A 9 -6.27 -4.56 -10.59
N GLY A 10 -5.10 -4.13 -11.04
CA GLY A 10 -3.85 -4.88 -10.98
C GLY A 10 -3.04 -4.47 -9.75
N VAL A 11 -2.70 -5.40 -8.87
CA VAL A 11 -1.74 -5.19 -7.78
C VAL A 11 -0.39 -5.71 -8.25
N PHE A 12 0.49 -4.81 -8.64
CA PHE A 12 1.77 -5.15 -9.22
C PHE A 12 2.88 -5.22 -8.17
N ILE A 13 3.32 -6.42 -7.88
CA ILE A 13 4.36 -6.71 -6.89
C ILE A 13 5.49 -7.46 -7.60
N PRO A 14 6.53 -6.78 -8.09
CA PRO A 14 7.56 -7.40 -8.92
C PRO A 14 8.39 -8.46 -8.18
N THR A 15 8.62 -8.31 -6.88
CA THR A 15 9.46 -9.21 -6.07
C THR A 15 8.83 -9.54 -4.71
N GLU A 16 8.71 -8.53 -3.88
CA GLU A 16 8.21 -8.59 -2.50
C GLU A 16 7.54 -7.26 -2.15
N CYS A 17 6.83 -7.19 -1.04
CA CYS A 17 6.32 -5.92 -0.53
C CYS A 17 6.05 -5.95 0.98
N GLN A 18 5.82 -4.78 1.55
CA GLN A 18 5.24 -4.68 2.89
C GLN A 18 3.75 -4.98 2.85
N LEU A 19 3.26 -5.81 3.80
CA LEU A 19 1.83 -6.12 3.92
C LEU A 19 0.98 -4.85 4.03
N LEU A 20 1.41 -3.88 4.84
CA LEU A 20 0.68 -2.63 5.04
C LEU A 20 0.63 -1.73 3.78
N ASP A 21 1.59 -1.87 2.86
CA ASP A 21 1.58 -1.14 1.60
C ASP A 21 0.54 -1.72 0.62
N VAL A 22 0.33 -3.04 0.66
CA VAL A 22 -0.67 -3.70 -0.17
C VAL A 22 -2.06 -3.67 0.46
N ALA A 23 -2.16 -3.54 1.78
CA ALA A 23 -3.43 -3.60 2.52
C ALA A 23 -4.41 -2.48 2.13
N CYS A 24 -3.94 -1.37 1.55
CA CYS A 24 -4.82 -0.31 1.05
C CYS A 24 -5.74 -0.76 -0.09
N ILE A 25 -5.50 -1.94 -0.71
CA ILE A 25 -6.39 -2.56 -1.69
C ILE A 25 -7.76 -2.90 -1.08
N ASP A 26 -7.82 -3.19 0.23
CA ASP A 26 -9.06 -3.50 0.92
C ASP A 26 -10.07 -2.35 0.88
N ILE A 27 -9.57 -1.10 0.85
CA ILE A 27 -10.44 0.08 0.71
C ILE A 27 -11.18 0.03 -0.63
N LEU A 28 -10.50 -0.36 -1.71
CA LEU A 28 -11.11 -0.52 -3.04
C LEU A 28 -12.04 -1.74 -3.05
N GLY A 29 -11.63 -2.84 -2.41
CA GLY A 29 -12.43 -4.05 -2.29
C GLY A 29 -13.77 -3.83 -1.56
N THR A 30 -13.78 -2.97 -0.52
CA THR A 30 -15.02 -2.64 0.21
C THR A 30 -16.03 -1.86 -0.64
N MET A 31 -15.64 -1.33 -1.79
CA MET A 31 -16.54 -0.68 -2.74
C MET A 31 -17.21 -1.66 -3.70
N SER A 32 -16.93 -2.96 -3.59
CA SER A 32 -17.57 -3.98 -4.42
C SER A 32 -19.05 -4.12 -4.12
N HIS A 33 -19.81 -4.58 -5.13
CA HIS A 33 -21.25 -4.82 -4.96
C HIS A 33 -21.54 -5.87 -3.89
N GLU A 34 -20.75 -6.93 -3.83
CA GLU A 34 -20.89 -8.00 -2.84
C GLU A 34 -20.73 -7.47 -1.42
N TYR A 35 -19.71 -6.63 -1.19
CA TYR A 35 -19.46 -6.07 0.12
C TYR A 35 -20.55 -5.07 0.54
N MET A 36 -21.00 -4.21 -0.38
CA MET A 36 -22.10 -3.28 -0.14
C MET A 36 -23.43 -4.02 0.14
N SER A 37 -23.68 -5.13 -0.54
CA SER A 37 -24.86 -5.97 -0.30
C SER A 37 -24.82 -6.63 1.08
N LEU A 38 -23.64 -7.10 1.52
CA LEU A 38 -23.44 -7.66 2.86
C LEU A 38 -23.67 -6.61 3.95
N ILE A 39 -23.18 -5.40 3.79
CA ILE A 39 -23.40 -4.29 4.73
C ILE A 39 -24.89 -3.97 4.84
N SER A 40 -25.60 -3.92 3.71
CA SER A 40 -27.05 -3.69 3.68
C SER A 40 -27.80 -4.77 4.48
N TYR A 41 -27.46 -6.05 4.29
CA TYR A 41 -28.05 -7.16 5.02
C TYR A 41 -27.80 -7.07 6.54
N ILE A 42 -26.56 -6.85 6.96
CA ILE A 42 -26.18 -6.70 8.38
C ILE A 42 -26.93 -5.52 9.02
N SER A 43 -27.23 -4.48 8.24
CA SER A 43 -27.98 -3.29 8.70
C SER A 43 -29.52 -3.48 8.63
N GLY A 44 -30.01 -4.70 8.41
CA GLY A 44 -31.44 -5.05 8.38
C GLY A 44 -32.08 -4.95 6.99
N GLY A 45 -31.29 -4.86 5.94
CA GLY A 45 -31.75 -4.95 4.55
C GLY A 45 -32.08 -6.40 4.13
N PRO A 46 -32.53 -6.61 2.88
CA PRO A 46 -32.81 -7.95 2.36
C PRO A 46 -31.55 -8.82 2.30
N GLU A 47 -31.72 -10.12 2.49
CA GLU A 47 -30.62 -11.08 2.35
C GLU A 47 -30.01 -10.98 0.94
N PRO A 48 -28.67 -10.94 0.82
CA PRO A 48 -28.01 -10.98 -0.48
C PRO A 48 -28.39 -12.28 -1.20
N GLY A 49 -28.97 -12.16 -2.37
CA GLY A 49 -29.23 -13.34 -3.21
C GLY A 49 -27.92 -14.02 -3.60
N PRO A 50 -27.97 -15.29 -4.05
CA PRO A 50 -26.79 -15.96 -4.58
C PRO A 50 -26.22 -15.11 -5.72
N ALA A 51 -24.88 -14.95 -5.74
CA ALA A 51 -24.19 -14.25 -6.82
C ALA A 51 -24.59 -14.92 -8.16
N THR A 52 -25.34 -14.20 -8.97
CA THR A 52 -25.67 -14.65 -10.32
C THR A 52 -24.58 -14.19 -11.27
N ALA A 53 -24.33 -14.95 -12.34
CA ALA A 53 -23.33 -14.61 -13.36
C ALA A 53 -23.55 -13.22 -14.00
N ASP A 54 -24.71 -12.61 -13.79
CA ASP A 54 -25.08 -11.29 -14.30
C ASP A 54 -24.82 -10.16 -13.29
N THR A 55 -24.43 -10.50 -12.03
CA THR A 55 -24.04 -9.51 -11.03
C THR A 55 -22.52 -9.29 -11.11
N GLU A 56 -22.08 -8.65 -12.18
CA GLU A 56 -20.69 -8.19 -12.24
C GLU A 56 -20.47 -7.16 -11.15
N SER A 57 -19.52 -7.45 -10.25
CA SER A 57 -19.07 -6.55 -9.20
C SER A 57 -18.57 -5.22 -9.79
N LEU A 58 -18.86 -4.11 -9.14
CA LEU A 58 -18.26 -2.80 -9.48
C LEU A 58 -16.73 -2.85 -9.40
N VAL A 59 -16.20 -3.73 -8.57
CA VAL A 59 -14.77 -4.05 -8.48
C VAL A 59 -14.62 -5.52 -8.83
N SER A 60 -14.25 -5.82 -10.06
CA SER A 60 -13.90 -7.19 -10.41
C SER A 60 -12.54 -7.51 -9.82
N SER A 61 -12.41 -8.71 -9.32
CA SER A 61 -11.24 -9.40 -8.78
C SER A 61 -9.91 -8.64 -8.94
N GLY A 62 -9.31 -8.25 -7.82
CA GLY A 62 -7.93 -7.78 -7.80
C GLY A 62 -7.01 -8.87 -8.35
N HIS A 63 -6.28 -8.58 -9.42
CA HIS A 63 -5.29 -9.47 -9.99
C HIS A 63 -3.93 -9.13 -9.39
N THR A 64 -3.27 -10.10 -8.76
CA THR A 64 -1.88 -9.97 -8.33
C THR A 64 -0.97 -10.31 -9.50
N VAL A 65 -0.12 -9.37 -9.91
CA VAL A 65 0.78 -9.50 -11.06
C VAL A 65 2.22 -9.49 -10.58
N SER A 66 2.98 -10.54 -10.90
CA SER A 66 4.38 -10.70 -10.46
C SER A 66 5.18 -11.56 -11.43
N ALA A 67 6.50 -11.65 -11.20
CA ALA A 67 7.39 -12.64 -11.82
C ALA A 67 7.33 -14.02 -11.13
N SER A 68 6.79 -14.09 -9.91
CA SER A 68 6.78 -15.30 -9.08
C SER A 68 5.37 -15.70 -8.70
N GLN A 69 5.09 -17.01 -8.63
CA GLN A 69 3.81 -17.53 -8.15
C GLN A 69 3.55 -17.25 -6.67
N VAL A 70 4.62 -17.14 -5.89
CA VAL A 70 4.56 -16.86 -4.45
C VAL A 70 5.34 -15.59 -4.19
N ILE A 71 4.67 -14.62 -3.59
CA ILE A 71 5.24 -13.31 -3.27
C ILE A 71 5.49 -13.23 -1.77
N PRO A 72 6.76 -13.12 -1.33
CA PRO A 72 7.07 -12.94 0.07
C PRO A 72 6.68 -11.55 0.56
N LEU A 73 6.22 -11.46 1.79
CA LEU A 73 5.98 -10.21 2.50
C LEU A 73 7.04 -9.98 3.57
N THR A 74 7.36 -8.75 3.86
CA THR A 74 8.32 -8.38 4.93
C THR A 74 7.90 -8.87 6.31
N SER A 75 6.63 -9.22 6.50
CA SER A 75 6.09 -9.85 7.72
C SER A 75 6.43 -11.34 7.86
N GLY A 76 7.08 -11.96 6.87
CA GLY A 76 7.32 -13.42 6.81
C GLY A 76 6.15 -14.24 6.29
N MET A 77 5.04 -13.60 5.94
CA MET A 77 3.91 -14.24 5.25
C MET A 77 4.16 -14.29 3.75
N ASN A 78 3.36 -15.09 3.04
CA ASN A 78 3.38 -15.16 1.58
C ASN A 78 1.97 -14.92 1.04
N ILE A 79 1.88 -14.28 -0.12
CA ILE A 79 0.65 -14.21 -0.91
C ILE A 79 0.84 -14.90 -2.26
N LEU A 80 -0.25 -15.41 -2.82
CA LEU A 80 -0.21 -16.04 -4.14
C LEU A 80 -0.37 -14.99 -5.23
N CYS A 81 0.43 -15.12 -6.28
CA CYS A 81 0.26 -14.38 -7.51
C CYS A 81 -0.81 -15.05 -8.38
N THR A 82 -1.70 -14.26 -8.98
CA THR A 82 -2.72 -14.78 -9.89
C THR A 82 -2.23 -14.83 -11.35
N HIS A 83 -1.31 -13.94 -11.74
CA HIS A 83 -0.81 -13.83 -13.11
C HIS A 83 0.66 -13.43 -13.15
N HIS A 84 1.40 -14.03 -14.06
CA HIS A 84 2.73 -13.54 -14.44
C HIS A 84 2.57 -12.30 -15.33
N TYR A 85 3.44 -11.29 -15.18
CA TYR A 85 3.35 -10.03 -15.95
C TYR A 85 3.46 -10.22 -17.47
N SER A 86 4.02 -11.34 -17.95
CA SER A 86 4.10 -11.64 -19.39
C SER A 86 2.79 -12.19 -19.98
N GLU A 87 1.79 -12.49 -19.16
CA GLU A 87 0.53 -13.03 -19.66
C GLU A 87 -0.32 -11.96 -20.37
N ALA A 88 -0.90 -12.31 -21.52
CA ALA A 88 -1.74 -11.40 -22.28
C ALA A 88 -2.98 -10.91 -21.51
N ALA A 89 -3.44 -11.70 -20.53
CA ALA A 89 -4.59 -11.36 -19.69
C ALA A 89 -4.34 -10.12 -18.83
N VAL A 90 -3.08 -9.80 -18.51
CA VAL A 90 -2.67 -8.65 -17.69
C VAL A 90 -1.85 -7.63 -18.50
N GLY A 91 -1.89 -7.67 -19.82
CA GLY A 91 -1.21 -6.70 -20.68
C GLY A 91 -1.75 -5.28 -20.54
N ALA A 92 -1.11 -4.34 -21.23
CA ALA A 92 -1.51 -2.93 -21.21
C ALA A 92 -2.98 -2.73 -21.62
N GLY A 93 -3.69 -1.85 -20.91
CA GLY A 93 -5.12 -1.55 -21.13
C GLY A 93 -6.09 -2.59 -20.55
N LYS A 94 -5.60 -3.56 -19.78
CA LYS A 94 -6.45 -4.53 -19.06
C LYS A 94 -6.93 -4.04 -17.71
N PHE A 95 -6.32 -2.99 -17.16
CA PHE A 95 -6.62 -2.43 -15.85
C PHE A 95 -6.99 -0.96 -15.93
N GLU A 96 -7.99 -0.55 -15.18
CA GLU A 96 -8.29 0.85 -14.89
C GLU A 96 -7.35 1.40 -13.81
N ILE A 97 -6.90 0.55 -12.89
CA ILE A 97 -6.02 0.91 -11.78
C ILE A 97 -4.87 -0.10 -11.66
N VAL A 98 -3.65 0.40 -11.54
CA VAL A 98 -2.48 -0.41 -11.16
C VAL A 98 -1.93 0.12 -9.85
N LEU A 99 -2.05 -0.68 -8.78
CA LEU A 99 -1.48 -0.42 -7.46
C LEU A 99 -0.07 -1.01 -7.40
N VAL A 100 0.91 -0.21 -6.98
CA VAL A 100 2.33 -0.59 -6.90
C VAL A 100 2.81 -0.41 -5.46
N PRO A 101 2.69 -1.45 -4.59
CA PRO A 101 3.21 -1.41 -3.23
C PRO A 101 4.73 -1.45 -3.20
N GLY A 102 5.31 -1.06 -2.06
CA GLY A 102 6.75 -0.87 -1.94
C GLY A 102 7.53 -2.15 -1.66
N PRO A 103 8.55 -2.47 -2.50
CA PRO A 103 9.57 -3.48 -2.22
C PRO A 103 10.66 -2.94 -1.27
N ASP A 104 11.65 -3.78 -0.95
CA ASP A 104 12.87 -3.33 -0.30
C ASP A 104 13.56 -2.23 -1.14
N PRO A 105 14.07 -1.14 -0.53
CA PRO A 105 14.69 -0.04 -1.27
C PRO A 105 15.98 -0.44 -2.04
N SER A 106 16.55 -1.60 -1.75
CA SER A 106 17.73 -2.14 -2.44
C SER A 106 17.39 -3.09 -3.58
N THR A 107 16.11 -3.37 -3.81
CA THR A 107 15.63 -4.29 -4.85
C THR A 107 16.14 -3.87 -6.23
N VAL A 108 16.69 -4.85 -6.94
CA VAL A 108 16.98 -4.76 -8.38
C VAL A 108 15.81 -5.37 -9.14
N PHE A 109 15.19 -4.58 -9.97
CA PHE A 109 14.00 -5.00 -10.70
C PHE A 109 14.36 -5.76 -11.98
N ASP A 110 13.58 -6.77 -12.29
CA ASP A 110 13.63 -7.45 -13.57
C ASP A 110 13.22 -6.50 -14.72
N ALA A 111 13.93 -6.56 -15.84
CA ALA A 111 13.69 -5.67 -16.97
C ALA A 111 12.28 -5.84 -17.55
N GLY A 112 11.74 -7.06 -17.56
CA GLY A 112 10.38 -7.32 -18.04
C GLY A 112 9.32 -6.74 -17.11
N ALA A 113 9.57 -6.76 -15.79
CA ALA A 113 8.69 -6.12 -14.81
C ALA A 113 8.65 -4.59 -14.97
N VAL A 114 9.81 -3.98 -15.19
CA VAL A 114 9.94 -2.53 -15.46
C VAL A 114 9.20 -2.16 -16.75
N GLU A 115 9.41 -2.95 -17.82
CA GLU A 115 8.79 -2.73 -19.11
C GLU A 115 7.26 -2.89 -19.04
N TRP A 116 6.78 -3.89 -18.31
CA TRP A 116 5.34 -4.07 -18.08
C TRP A 116 4.72 -2.83 -17.45
N LEU A 117 5.34 -2.30 -16.37
CA LEU A 117 4.83 -1.11 -15.70
C LEU A 117 4.90 0.14 -16.58
N ARG A 118 5.96 0.27 -17.38
CA ARG A 118 6.08 1.35 -18.35
C ARG A 118 4.89 1.35 -19.34
N HIS A 119 4.58 0.18 -19.90
CA HIS A 119 3.45 0.03 -20.82
C HIS A 119 2.09 0.35 -20.15
N GLN A 120 1.89 -0.05 -18.87
CA GLN A 120 0.67 0.34 -18.15
C GLN A 120 0.57 1.87 -17.99
N GLY A 121 1.69 2.54 -17.71
CA GLY A 121 1.74 4.00 -17.57
C GLY A 121 1.49 4.78 -18.89
N GLU A 122 1.71 4.16 -20.04
CA GLU A 122 1.43 4.74 -21.37
C GLU A 122 -0.05 4.69 -21.74
N VAL A 123 -0.83 3.80 -21.10
CA VAL A 123 -2.28 3.68 -21.36
C VAL A 123 -3.03 4.85 -20.76
N GLU A 124 -3.77 5.61 -21.58
CA GLU A 124 -4.47 6.81 -21.14
C GLU A 124 -5.62 6.56 -20.15
N THR A 125 -6.11 5.33 -20.06
CA THR A 125 -7.23 4.94 -19.19
C THR A 125 -6.78 4.23 -17.92
N THR A 126 -5.46 4.05 -17.71
CA THR A 126 -4.92 3.35 -16.54
C THR A 126 -4.32 4.36 -15.54
N ASP A 127 -4.78 4.36 -14.32
CA ASP A 127 -4.22 5.13 -13.22
C ASP A 127 -3.17 4.30 -12.45
N ILE A 128 -2.02 4.90 -12.16
CA ILE A 128 -0.94 4.25 -11.40
C ILE A 128 -0.94 4.81 -9.98
N LEU A 129 -1.12 3.92 -9.00
CA LEU A 129 -1.10 4.25 -7.57
C LEU A 129 0.16 3.66 -6.91
N SER A 130 1.19 4.47 -6.76
CA SER A 130 2.47 4.07 -6.17
C SER A 130 2.46 4.30 -4.65
N ILE A 131 2.71 3.24 -3.90
CA ILE A 131 2.74 3.28 -2.43
C ILE A 131 4.19 3.12 -1.95
N CYS A 132 4.62 4.01 -1.05
CA CYS A 132 5.91 3.90 -0.36
C CYS A 132 7.10 3.80 -1.35
N THR A 133 7.92 2.76 -1.22
CA THR A 133 9.06 2.46 -2.12
C THR A 133 8.64 1.92 -3.48
N GLY A 134 7.37 1.68 -3.75
CA GLY A 134 6.84 1.43 -5.10
C GLY A 134 7.19 2.54 -6.10
N ILE A 135 7.48 3.75 -5.59
CA ILE A 135 7.99 4.87 -6.40
C ILE A 135 9.31 4.52 -7.12
N LEU A 136 10.11 3.58 -6.61
CA LEU A 136 11.41 3.22 -7.20
C LEU A 136 11.21 2.49 -8.53
N ILE A 137 10.31 1.51 -8.61
CA ILE A 137 10.04 0.84 -9.89
C ILE A 137 9.30 1.79 -10.85
N CYS A 138 8.45 2.69 -10.35
CA CYS A 138 7.87 3.75 -11.17
C CYS A 138 8.93 4.65 -11.79
N GLY A 139 10.02 4.94 -11.06
CA GLY A 139 11.17 5.68 -11.58
C GLY A 139 11.93 4.92 -12.65
N GLU A 140 12.22 3.62 -12.44
CA GLU A 140 12.84 2.75 -13.45
C GLU A 140 11.99 2.65 -14.73
N ALA A 141 10.68 2.59 -14.57
CA ALA A 141 9.73 2.59 -15.70
C ALA A 141 9.61 3.97 -16.41
N GLY A 142 10.34 5.00 -15.93
CA GLY A 142 10.33 6.35 -16.52
C GLY A 142 9.09 7.18 -16.20
N LEU A 143 8.23 6.72 -15.29
CA LEU A 143 6.93 7.37 -14.99
C LEU A 143 7.07 8.66 -14.16
N LEU A 144 8.26 8.95 -13.62
CA LEU A 144 8.50 10.11 -12.76
C LEU A 144 9.03 11.34 -13.49
N LYS A 145 9.49 11.18 -14.72
CA LYS A 145 10.16 12.26 -15.47
C LYS A 145 9.25 13.47 -15.65
N GLY A 146 9.70 14.62 -15.17
CA GLY A 146 8.98 15.89 -15.26
C GLY A 146 7.72 15.97 -14.38
N ARG A 147 7.55 15.05 -13.41
CA ARG A 147 6.35 14.97 -12.57
C ARG A 147 6.60 15.36 -11.13
N THR A 148 5.52 15.73 -10.47
CA THR A 148 5.46 15.86 -9.02
C THR A 148 5.13 14.50 -8.41
N ALA A 149 5.92 14.07 -7.40
CA ALA A 149 5.75 12.76 -6.80
C ALA A 149 6.01 12.77 -5.28
N CYS A 150 5.48 11.76 -4.62
CA CYS A 150 5.73 11.43 -3.23
C CYS A 150 6.42 10.06 -3.13
N GLY A 151 7.27 9.93 -2.10
CA GLY A 151 7.84 8.67 -1.66
C GLY A 151 8.10 8.75 -0.15
N PRO A 152 8.71 7.74 0.47
CA PRO A 152 9.02 7.78 1.89
C PRO A 152 9.84 9.00 2.28
N ARG A 153 9.49 9.65 3.39
CA ARG A 153 10.12 10.89 3.86
C ARG A 153 11.64 10.81 3.95
N GLY A 154 12.16 9.66 4.38
CA GLY A 154 13.61 9.43 4.53
C GLY A 154 14.36 9.08 3.24
N LEU A 155 13.66 8.91 2.12
CA LEU A 155 14.27 8.48 0.86
C LEU A 155 14.23 9.56 -0.24
N GLN A 156 13.77 10.79 0.06
CA GLN A 156 13.57 11.82 -0.97
C GLN A 156 14.87 12.16 -1.72
N ASP A 157 15.99 12.28 -1.01
CA ASP A 157 17.28 12.58 -1.64
C ASP A 157 17.76 11.39 -2.49
N LYS A 158 17.63 10.15 -2.00
CA LYS A 158 17.98 8.95 -2.78
C LYS A 158 17.15 8.82 -4.06
N ILE A 159 15.86 9.16 -4.01
CA ILE A 159 14.97 9.15 -5.20
C ILE A 159 15.46 10.22 -6.19
N ARG A 160 15.78 11.42 -5.71
CA ARG A 160 16.29 12.50 -6.56
C ARG A 160 17.64 12.15 -7.20
N ASP A 161 18.56 11.57 -6.41
CA ASP A 161 19.88 11.17 -6.89
C ASP A 161 19.79 10.07 -7.95
N ARG A 162 18.82 9.13 -7.80
CA ARG A 162 18.66 8.01 -8.72
C ARG A 162 17.97 8.39 -10.03
N PHE A 163 16.95 9.25 -9.98
CA PHE A 163 16.07 9.52 -11.14
C PHE A 163 16.20 10.94 -11.71
N GLY A 164 17.05 11.78 -11.12
CA GLY A 164 17.43 13.09 -11.65
C GLY A 164 16.64 14.28 -11.09
N PRO A 165 17.05 15.49 -11.46
CA PRO A 165 16.53 16.75 -10.90
C PRO A 165 15.15 17.14 -11.45
N ASP A 166 14.69 16.51 -12.53
CA ASP A 166 13.43 16.87 -13.20
C ASP A 166 12.19 16.43 -12.42
N ILE A 167 12.36 15.72 -11.29
CA ILE A 167 11.29 15.26 -10.44
C ILE A 167 11.06 16.22 -9.28
N VAL A 168 9.84 16.70 -9.11
CA VAL A 168 9.45 17.53 -7.97
C VAL A 168 8.98 16.64 -6.82
N LEU A 169 9.84 16.41 -5.82
CA LEU A 169 9.52 15.54 -4.69
C LEU A 169 8.86 16.31 -3.55
N LYS A 170 7.69 15.87 -3.13
CA LYS A 170 6.86 16.46 -2.06
C LYS A 170 6.73 15.58 -0.80
N GLY A 171 7.37 14.43 -0.75
CA GLY A 171 7.23 13.46 0.34
C GLY A 171 7.73 13.94 1.71
N THR A 172 8.47 15.06 1.81
CA THR A 172 8.80 15.68 3.10
C THR A 172 7.66 16.48 3.71
N GLU A 173 6.75 16.97 2.87
CA GLU A 173 5.65 17.85 3.26
C GLU A 173 4.29 17.17 3.20
N LEU A 174 4.08 16.33 2.18
CA LEU A 174 2.79 15.71 1.85
C LEU A 174 2.84 14.21 2.02
N ARG A 175 1.69 13.64 2.43
CA ARG A 175 1.50 12.19 2.55
C ARG A 175 1.35 11.52 1.20
N TRP A 176 0.71 12.21 0.27
CA TRP A 176 0.45 11.75 -1.09
C TRP A 176 0.35 12.94 -2.05
N VAL A 177 0.55 12.66 -3.35
CA VAL A 177 0.45 13.63 -4.45
C VAL A 177 -0.22 12.95 -5.63
N GLN A 178 -0.98 13.73 -6.39
CA GLN A 178 -1.48 13.41 -7.72
C GLN A 178 -0.76 14.28 -8.74
N ASP A 179 -0.31 13.65 -9.83
CA ASP A 179 0.18 14.33 -11.04
C ASP A 179 -0.34 13.60 -12.26
N GLY A 180 -1.43 14.11 -12.83
CA GLY A 180 -2.17 13.41 -13.86
C GLY A 180 -2.72 12.07 -13.38
N ARG A 181 -2.35 10.99 -14.07
CA ARG A 181 -2.74 9.61 -13.74
C ARG A 181 -1.76 8.91 -12.78
N LEU A 182 -0.65 9.56 -12.44
CA LEU A 182 0.26 9.07 -11.41
C LEU A 182 -0.15 9.62 -10.04
N TRP A 183 -0.49 8.71 -9.14
CA TRP A 183 -0.71 8.98 -7.73
C TRP A 183 0.43 8.35 -6.94
N SER A 184 1.00 9.05 -5.99
CA SER A 184 2.14 8.54 -5.24
C SER A 184 2.07 8.96 -3.78
N SER A 185 2.41 8.06 -2.86
CA SER A 185 2.36 8.29 -1.43
C SER A 185 3.70 8.05 -0.72
N GLY A 186 3.82 8.63 0.45
CA GLY A 186 4.88 8.34 1.40
C GLY A 186 4.75 6.94 2.03
N GLY A 187 5.40 6.76 3.20
CA GLY A 187 5.50 5.43 3.82
C GLY A 187 4.18 4.85 4.30
N VAL A 188 4.08 3.57 4.13
CA VAL A 188 3.15 2.59 4.70
C VAL A 188 1.68 3.05 4.73
N THR A 189 1.19 3.55 5.86
CA THR A 189 -0.23 3.94 6.03
C THR A 189 -0.65 5.17 5.22
N ASN A 190 0.27 5.90 4.61
CA ASN A 190 -0.08 6.97 3.67
C ASN A 190 -0.68 6.43 2.37
N GLY A 191 -0.49 5.12 2.09
CA GLY A 191 -1.19 4.41 1.03
C GLY A 191 -2.71 4.44 1.21
N ASN A 192 -3.19 4.25 2.44
CA ASN A 192 -4.62 4.34 2.74
C ASN A 192 -5.16 5.75 2.46
N ASP A 193 -4.42 6.80 2.84
CA ASP A 193 -4.82 8.19 2.57
C ASP A 193 -4.85 8.49 1.07
N LEU A 194 -3.86 7.96 0.33
CA LEU A 194 -3.82 8.10 -1.12
C LEU A 194 -5.00 7.42 -1.77
N VAL A 195 -5.29 6.16 -1.43
CA VAL A 195 -6.41 5.40 -2.01
C VAL A 195 -7.75 6.04 -1.66
N ALA A 196 -7.92 6.54 -0.43
CA ALA A 196 -9.12 7.28 -0.04
C ALA A 196 -9.31 8.57 -0.87
N ALA A 197 -8.23 9.33 -1.06
CA ALA A 197 -8.26 10.55 -1.89
C ALA A 197 -8.51 10.22 -3.36
N TYR A 198 -7.89 9.17 -3.88
CA TYR A 198 -8.11 8.67 -5.23
C TYR A 198 -9.58 8.28 -5.44
N ALA A 199 -10.14 7.45 -4.56
CA ALA A 199 -11.52 7.00 -4.68
C ALA A 199 -12.52 8.16 -4.68
N ARG A 200 -12.28 9.20 -3.84
CA ARG A 200 -13.12 10.41 -3.79
C ARG A 200 -13.07 11.25 -5.06
N GLN A 201 -11.97 11.21 -5.81
CA GLN A 201 -11.74 12.02 -7.00
C GLN A 201 -11.95 11.23 -8.30
N SER A 202 -11.86 9.92 -8.24
CA SER A 202 -12.00 9.04 -9.39
C SER A 202 -13.45 9.00 -9.89
N GLN A 203 -13.60 8.86 -11.20
CA GLN A 203 -14.90 8.63 -11.84
C GLN A 203 -15.32 7.15 -11.81
N HIS A 204 -14.44 6.26 -11.35
CA HIS A 204 -14.70 4.83 -11.30
C HIS A 204 -15.71 4.46 -10.21
N PHE A 205 -15.78 5.22 -9.13
CA PHE A 205 -16.59 4.88 -7.96
C PHE A 205 -17.66 5.93 -7.67
N PRO A 206 -18.94 5.52 -7.48
CA PRO A 206 -19.99 6.43 -7.03
C PRO A 206 -19.67 7.00 -5.65
N ARG A 207 -19.75 8.32 -5.49
CA ARG A 207 -19.38 8.98 -4.23
C ARG A 207 -20.05 8.41 -2.96
N PRO A 208 -21.35 8.08 -2.95
CA PRO A 208 -21.96 7.47 -1.76
C PRO A 208 -21.31 6.14 -1.37
N VAL A 209 -20.92 5.31 -2.35
CA VAL A 209 -20.23 4.03 -2.11
C VAL A 209 -18.85 4.29 -1.50
N VAL A 210 -18.13 5.28 -2.02
CA VAL A 210 -16.81 5.68 -1.48
C VAL A 210 -16.92 6.08 -0.01
N GLU A 211 -17.86 6.95 0.35
CA GLU A 211 -17.97 7.42 1.73
C GLU A 211 -18.39 6.30 2.71
N VAL A 212 -19.23 5.37 2.26
CA VAL A 212 -19.55 4.15 3.07
C VAL A 212 -18.29 3.30 3.27
N ALA A 213 -17.55 3.00 2.20
CA ALA A 213 -16.33 2.21 2.29
C ALA A 213 -15.27 2.85 3.20
N LEU A 214 -15.08 4.17 3.09
CA LEU A 214 -14.14 4.90 3.93
C LEU A 214 -14.55 4.93 5.40
N ALA A 215 -15.86 5.07 5.68
CA ALA A 215 -16.38 4.98 7.05
C ALA A 215 -16.18 3.57 7.63
N MET A 216 -16.39 2.52 6.84
CA MET A 216 -16.20 1.12 7.28
C MET A 216 -14.74 0.77 7.54
N THR A 217 -13.83 1.34 6.78
CA THR A 217 -12.38 1.10 6.94
C THR A 217 -11.70 2.10 7.88
N ASP A 218 -12.45 3.06 8.45
CA ASP A 218 -11.94 4.14 9.31
C ASP A 218 -10.74 4.87 8.69
N THR A 219 -10.89 5.24 7.40
CA THR A 219 -9.80 5.85 6.60
C THR A 219 -10.26 7.14 5.91
N GLY A 220 -9.29 7.94 5.46
CA GLY A 220 -9.54 9.10 4.61
C GLY A 220 -9.72 10.43 5.34
N ASP A 221 -9.54 10.47 6.66
CA ASP A 221 -9.70 11.69 7.46
C ASP A 221 -8.38 12.40 7.78
N ARG A 222 -7.24 11.76 7.49
CA ARG A 222 -5.95 12.40 7.70
C ARG A 222 -5.68 13.47 6.65
N ALA A 223 -5.19 14.63 7.11
CA ALA A 223 -4.81 15.71 6.21
C ALA A 223 -3.67 15.26 5.27
N GLN A 224 -3.71 15.71 4.01
CA GLN A 224 -2.65 15.45 3.03
C GLN A 224 -1.28 15.95 3.51
N LYS A 225 -1.24 17.12 4.15
CA LYS A 225 -0.01 17.70 4.72
C LYS A 225 0.32 17.07 6.07
N TYR A 226 1.62 16.77 6.28
CA TYR A 226 2.08 16.36 7.59
C TYR A 226 1.95 17.48 8.61
N SER A 227 1.49 17.16 9.82
CA SER A 227 1.49 18.11 10.94
C SER A 227 2.88 18.34 11.53
N GLN A 228 3.79 17.37 11.37
CA GLN A 228 5.17 17.42 11.87
C GLN A 228 6.16 17.73 10.75
N GLY A 229 6.97 18.77 10.92
CA GLY A 229 8.02 19.14 9.98
C GLY A 229 9.11 18.07 9.82
N GLN A 230 9.84 18.11 8.70
CA GLN A 230 10.86 17.11 8.35
C GLN A 230 11.96 17.00 9.42
N MET A 231 12.48 18.14 9.91
CA MET A 231 13.54 18.15 10.91
C MET A 231 13.13 17.49 12.22
N SER A 232 11.93 17.79 12.71
CA SER A 232 11.39 17.17 13.92
C SER A 232 11.17 15.66 13.75
N PHE A 233 10.74 15.21 12.57
CA PHE A 233 10.62 13.80 12.22
C PHE A 233 11.99 13.10 12.27
N VAL A 234 13.01 13.67 11.62
CA VAL A 234 14.37 13.09 11.58
C VAL A 234 14.99 13.02 12.97
N LEU A 235 14.91 14.09 13.77
CA LEU A 235 15.42 14.11 15.12
C LEU A 235 14.75 13.08 16.02
N GLY A 236 13.42 12.92 15.88
CA GLY A 236 12.65 11.89 16.59
C GLY A 236 13.10 10.48 16.22
N MET A 237 13.33 10.23 14.94
CA MET A 237 13.80 8.93 14.43
C MET A 237 15.22 8.63 14.97
N VAL A 238 16.16 9.56 14.86
CA VAL A 238 17.54 9.40 15.34
C VAL A 238 17.54 9.10 16.83
N ARG A 239 16.79 9.85 17.64
CA ARG A 239 16.67 9.61 19.08
C ARG A 239 16.18 8.20 19.40
N ASN A 240 15.14 7.72 18.67
CA ASN A 240 14.58 6.40 18.89
C ASN A 240 15.55 5.29 18.45
N MET A 241 16.28 5.48 17.34
CA MET A 241 17.31 4.54 16.88
C MET A 241 18.47 4.43 17.87
N LEU A 242 18.95 5.54 18.43
CA LEU A 242 19.98 5.55 19.47
C LEU A 242 19.49 4.83 20.72
N GLY A 243 18.24 5.05 21.14
CA GLY A 243 17.60 4.33 22.24
C GLY A 243 17.52 2.83 22.01
N ALA A 244 17.12 2.40 20.82
CA ALA A 244 17.05 0.99 20.44
C ALA A 244 18.44 0.33 20.41
N ALA A 245 19.45 1.00 19.86
CA ALA A 245 20.82 0.52 19.84
C ALA A 245 21.39 0.36 21.26
N PHE A 246 21.12 1.30 22.16
CA PHE A 246 21.50 1.22 23.56
C PHE A 246 20.89 0.01 24.28
N LEU A 247 19.59 -0.27 24.03
CA LEU A 247 18.92 -1.43 24.59
C LEU A 247 19.47 -2.75 24.03
N ALA A 248 19.76 -2.79 22.71
CA ALA A 248 20.31 -3.96 22.03
C ALA A 248 21.76 -4.30 22.49
N SER A 249 22.54 -3.29 22.89
CA SER A 249 23.92 -3.48 23.38
C SER A 249 24.03 -4.03 24.83
N GLY A 250 22.89 -4.31 25.49
CA GLY A 250 22.87 -4.96 26.82
C GLY A 250 23.34 -4.10 27.99
N VAL A 251 23.67 -2.83 27.79
CA VAL A 251 24.17 -1.93 28.84
C VAL A 251 23.07 -1.59 29.88
N GLY A 252 21.79 -1.87 29.56
CA GLY A 252 20.63 -1.63 30.43
C GLY A 252 20.17 -2.83 31.26
N SER A 253 20.74 -4.03 31.09
CA SER A 253 20.19 -5.29 31.66
C SER A 253 20.67 -5.65 33.08
N SER A 254 21.43 -4.79 33.77
CA SER A 254 22.08 -5.12 35.05
C SER A 254 21.25 -4.86 36.31
N LYS A 255 19.95 -4.61 36.22
CA LYS A 255 19.15 -4.28 37.44
C LYS A 255 17.90 -5.14 37.69
N ARG A 256 17.80 -6.35 37.13
CA ARG A 256 16.62 -7.20 37.41
C ARG A 256 16.91 -8.65 37.82
N GLN A 257 18.04 -8.89 38.50
CA GLN A 257 18.30 -10.18 39.17
C GLN A 257 18.96 -9.96 40.54
N ARG A 258 18.20 -9.51 41.52
CA ARG A 258 18.46 -9.77 42.95
C ARG A 258 17.14 -9.63 43.69
N GLY A 259 16.51 -10.72 43.99
CA GLY A 259 15.38 -10.76 44.90
C GLY A 259 14.54 -12.01 44.72
N GLY A 260 14.93 -13.13 45.35
CA GLY A 260 13.99 -14.19 45.50
C GLY A 260 14.53 -15.61 45.55
N GLU A 261 15.62 -15.84 46.24
CA GLU A 261 15.92 -17.19 46.75
C GLU A 261 15.96 -17.14 48.26
N ARG A 262 14.87 -17.60 48.91
CA ARG A 262 14.89 -18.18 50.26
C ARG A 262 14.04 -19.44 50.21
N VAL A 263 14.75 -20.51 50.03
CA VAL A 263 14.35 -21.87 50.42
C VAL A 263 14.08 -21.88 51.92
N GLY A 264 12.90 -22.29 52.33
CA GLY A 264 12.53 -22.69 53.68
C GLY A 264 12.21 -24.17 53.65
N THR A 265 13.20 -24.97 53.98
CA THR A 265 13.06 -26.36 54.39
C THR A 265 12.41 -26.47 55.77
N ASP A 266 11.78 -27.63 55.99
CA ASP A 266 11.32 -28.29 57.22
C ASP A 266 9.84 -28.12 57.57
N ARG A 267 9.06 -29.17 57.57
CA ARG A 267 9.05 -30.30 58.55
C ARG A 267 7.96 -31.30 58.18
N GLU A 268 8.35 -32.54 58.30
CA GLU A 268 7.52 -33.72 58.50
C GLU A 268 6.52 -33.59 59.67
N LEU A 269 5.58 -34.53 59.62
CA LEU A 269 4.82 -35.15 60.70
C LEU A 269 3.30 -34.92 60.65
N GLY A 270 2.61 -36.04 60.50
CA GLY A 270 1.23 -36.26 60.89
C GLY A 270 0.46 -37.11 59.89
#